data_81195233bd7b694936455815029e2860
#
_entry.id   81195233bd7b694936455815029e2860
#
_cell.length_a   1.000
_cell.length_b   1.000
_cell.length_c   1.000
_cell.angle_alpha   90.00
_cell.angle_beta   90.00
_cell.angle_gamma   90.00
#
_symmetry.space_group_name_H-M   'P 1'
#
loop_
_entity.id
_entity.type
_entity.pdbx_description
1 polymer ?
#
loop_
_entity_poly.entity_id
_entity_poly.type
_entity_poly.pdbx_seq_one_letter_code
_entity_poly.pdbx_strand_id
1 'polypeptide(L)'
;MQKTLLSIAVAASLGLSATAVNAATLDDVKAKGFVQCGVTGGVPGFSAPDANNNWAGLEVDFCRAVAAAIFDDADAVRYTPLTSQERFAALSAGEIDILSRTTTWTMSRDTDLGISFIGTMYYDGQGFMVRKADGIASAADLSGAAICIESGTTTELNAADYFETNGLDYSPVVFTDQDEVVKAFEDGRCDVYTTDASALAAERSKFSNPDDYAILPEIISKEPLGPVIRQGDEQWRSITRWTYFALLEAEEQGVTQANVDEMLGSDNPVIKRLLGVEGDFGTPIGLTADWAYRIVKHIGNYGESYDRHVGPATPIGLERGLNALWKDGGLQYAMPIR
;
A
#
# COMPACT_ATOMS: atom_id res chain seq x y z
N MET A 1 26.45 -15.82 -79.92
CA MET A 1 25.27 -15.53 -79.11
C MET A 1 25.42 -16.29 -77.80
N GLN A 2 25.95 -15.61 -76.78
CA GLN A 2 26.21 -16.17 -75.44
C GLN A 2 25.15 -15.62 -74.51
N LYS A 3 24.33 -16.51 -73.94
CA LYS A 3 23.34 -16.15 -72.93
C LYS A 3 23.95 -16.30 -71.57
N THR A 4 24.13 -15.18 -70.86
CA THR A 4 24.57 -15.10 -69.50
C THR A 4 23.35 -15.28 -68.59
N LEU A 5 23.30 -16.33 -67.76
CA LEU A 5 22.33 -16.55 -66.71
C LEU A 5 22.78 -15.84 -65.44
N LEU A 6 22.02 -14.86 -64.99
CA LEU A 6 22.21 -14.14 -63.73
C LEU A 6 21.46 -14.88 -62.63
N SER A 7 22.18 -15.54 -61.73
CA SER A 7 21.61 -16.17 -60.55
C SER A 7 21.47 -15.14 -59.42
N ILE A 8 20.23 -14.83 -59.04
CA ILE A 8 19.90 -13.98 -57.87
C ILE A 8 19.85 -14.89 -56.65
N ALA A 9 20.82 -14.75 -55.75
CA ALA A 9 20.79 -15.37 -54.43
C ALA A 9 19.98 -14.48 -53.49
N VAL A 10 18.79 -14.93 -53.07
CA VAL A 10 17.98 -14.31 -52.00
C VAL A 10 18.53 -14.79 -50.68
N ALA A 11 19.25 -13.95 -49.96
CA ALA A 11 19.63 -14.19 -48.60
C ALA A 11 18.42 -13.93 -47.67
N ALA A 12 17.80 -14.98 -47.15
CA ALA A 12 16.78 -14.90 -46.13
C ALA A 12 17.47 -14.59 -44.79
N SER A 13 17.43 -13.33 -44.34
CA SER A 13 17.81 -12.92 -42.98
C SER A 13 16.70 -13.35 -42.02
N LEU A 14 16.91 -14.47 -41.35
CA LEU A 14 16.12 -14.84 -40.16
C LEU A 14 16.47 -13.83 -39.04
N GLY A 15 15.62 -12.82 -38.88
CA GLY A 15 15.66 -11.94 -37.70
C GLY A 15 15.29 -12.77 -36.47
N LEU A 16 16.26 -13.15 -35.64
CA LEU A 16 16.00 -13.57 -34.27
C LEU A 16 15.47 -12.31 -33.53
N SER A 17 14.16 -12.22 -33.39
CA SER A 17 13.56 -11.35 -32.40
C SER A 17 13.96 -11.90 -31.04
N ALA A 18 14.99 -11.33 -30.43
CA ALA A 18 15.27 -11.54 -29.01
C ALA A 18 14.06 -10.97 -28.26
N THR A 19 13.13 -11.83 -27.86
CA THR A 19 12.20 -11.49 -26.79
C THR A 19 13.05 -11.17 -25.58
N ALA A 20 13.10 -9.90 -25.16
CA ALA A 20 13.66 -9.53 -23.88
C ALA A 20 12.85 -10.32 -22.82
N VAL A 21 13.43 -11.41 -22.32
CA VAL A 21 12.95 -12.05 -21.11
C VAL A 21 13.24 -11.05 -20.02
N ASN A 22 12.25 -10.27 -19.62
CA ASN A 22 12.36 -9.54 -18.36
C ASN A 22 12.65 -10.59 -17.28
N ALA A 23 13.78 -10.44 -16.58
CA ALA A 23 14.06 -11.25 -15.41
C ALA A 23 12.85 -11.13 -14.47
N ALA A 24 12.39 -12.26 -13.94
CA ALA A 24 11.28 -12.26 -12.99
C ALA A 24 11.70 -11.43 -11.77
N THR A 25 10.81 -10.57 -11.26
CA THR A 25 11.12 -9.69 -10.12
C THR A 25 11.69 -10.47 -8.93
N LEU A 26 11.20 -11.70 -8.71
CA LEU A 26 11.73 -12.59 -7.66
C LEU A 26 13.23 -12.89 -7.82
N ASP A 27 13.69 -13.13 -9.05
CA ASP A 27 15.11 -13.45 -9.32
C ASP A 27 15.98 -12.22 -9.05
N ASP A 28 15.53 -11.04 -9.46
CA ASP A 28 16.22 -9.77 -9.18
C ASP A 28 16.27 -9.48 -7.68
N VAL A 29 15.16 -9.68 -6.96
CA VAL A 29 15.07 -9.54 -5.49
C VAL A 29 16.01 -10.51 -4.80
N LYS A 30 16.04 -11.79 -5.21
CA LYS A 30 16.97 -12.78 -4.67
C LYS A 30 18.42 -12.45 -4.97
N ALA A 31 18.72 -11.97 -6.17
CA ALA A 31 20.08 -11.62 -6.58
C ALA A 31 20.63 -10.41 -5.80
N LYS A 32 19.79 -9.39 -5.53
CA LYS A 32 20.20 -8.21 -4.74
C LYS A 32 20.13 -8.43 -3.22
N GLY A 33 19.40 -9.46 -2.77
CA GLY A 33 19.31 -9.87 -1.36
C GLY A 33 18.35 -9.02 -0.52
N PHE A 34 17.46 -8.23 -1.12
CA PHE A 34 16.46 -7.41 -0.42
C PHE A 34 15.29 -7.04 -1.33
N VAL A 35 14.16 -6.66 -0.71
CA VAL A 35 13.01 -6.07 -1.38
C VAL A 35 13.16 -4.55 -1.40
N GLN A 36 13.05 -3.91 -2.57
CA GLN A 36 13.01 -2.45 -2.67
C GLN A 36 11.55 -1.97 -2.60
N CYS A 37 11.21 -1.31 -1.51
CA CYS A 37 9.84 -0.87 -1.19
C CYS A 37 9.70 0.65 -1.35
N GLY A 38 8.78 1.11 -2.20
CA GLY A 38 8.37 2.51 -2.30
C GLY A 38 7.34 2.83 -1.21
N VAL A 39 7.61 3.88 -0.43
CA VAL A 39 6.84 4.27 0.76
C VAL A 39 6.50 5.76 0.75
N THR A 40 5.65 6.24 1.67
CA THR A 40 5.47 7.67 1.90
C THR A 40 6.71 8.27 2.56
N GLY A 41 6.84 9.60 2.53
CA GLY A 41 7.95 10.29 3.19
C GLY A 41 7.84 10.37 4.72
N GLY A 42 6.64 10.15 5.31
CA GLY A 42 6.51 10.35 6.75
C GLY A 42 5.09 10.36 7.30
N VAL A 43 4.20 9.44 6.85
CA VAL A 43 2.86 9.27 7.43
C VAL A 43 2.91 8.29 8.60
N PRO A 44 2.78 8.76 9.86
CA PRO A 44 2.81 7.90 11.03
C PRO A 44 1.78 6.78 10.94
N GLY A 45 2.17 5.59 11.41
CA GLY A 45 1.31 4.41 11.39
C GLY A 45 1.19 3.70 10.04
N PHE A 46 1.49 4.37 8.92
CA PHE A 46 1.52 3.78 7.58
C PHE A 46 2.95 3.54 7.10
N SER A 47 3.72 4.57 6.87
CA SER A 47 5.15 4.46 6.63
C SER A 47 5.85 5.75 7.07
N ALA A 48 6.61 5.67 8.14
CA ALA A 48 7.39 6.78 8.67
C ALA A 48 8.69 6.29 9.29
N PRO A 49 9.82 7.01 9.10
CA PRO A 49 11.05 6.73 9.83
C PRO A 49 10.98 7.33 11.25
N ASP A 50 11.59 6.64 12.20
CA ASP A 50 11.89 7.23 13.52
C ASP A 50 13.14 8.12 13.48
N ALA A 51 13.50 8.71 14.63
CA ALA A 51 14.68 9.57 14.76
C ALA A 51 16.02 8.86 14.43
N ASN A 52 16.02 7.51 14.40
CA ASN A 52 17.18 6.69 14.05
C ASN A 52 17.12 6.18 12.61
N ASN A 53 16.13 6.65 11.82
CA ASN A 53 15.84 6.22 10.47
C ASN A 53 15.37 4.75 10.37
N ASN A 54 14.78 4.20 11.44
CA ASN A 54 14.09 2.93 11.39
C ASN A 54 12.66 3.15 10.91
N TRP A 55 12.29 2.48 9.83
CA TRP A 55 10.96 2.58 9.25
C TRP A 55 9.95 1.71 10.01
N ALA A 56 8.76 2.25 10.23
CA ALA A 56 7.66 1.56 10.88
C ALA A 56 6.31 1.97 10.27
N GLY A 57 5.32 1.07 10.37
CA GLY A 57 3.97 1.29 9.90
C GLY A 57 3.37 0.08 9.20
N LEU A 58 2.07 0.12 8.96
CA LEU A 58 1.30 -0.97 8.36
C LEU A 58 1.83 -1.35 6.96
N GLU A 59 2.21 -0.35 6.17
CA GLU A 59 2.76 -0.51 4.83
C GLU A 59 4.20 -1.02 4.83
N VAL A 60 4.98 -0.61 5.85
CA VAL A 60 6.33 -1.10 6.12
C VAL A 60 6.28 -2.58 6.49
N ASP A 61 5.37 -2.97 7.38
CA ASP A 61 5.19 -4.35 7.80
C ASP A 61 4.80 -5.26 6.63
N PHE A 62 4.02 -4.76 5.66
CA PHE A 62 3.73 -5.52 4.45
C PHE A 62 5.00 -5.82 3.62
N CYS A 63 5.86 -4.83 3.40
CA CYS A 63 7.14 -5.06 2.69
C CYS A 63 8.06 -6.00 3.47
N ARG A 64 8.10 -5.88 4.80
CA ARG A 64 8.83 -6.79 5.69
C ARG A 64 8.26 -8.21 5.65
N ALA A 65 6.95 -8.37 5.54
CA ALA A 65 6.31 -9.67 5.38
C ALA A 65 6.71 -10.36 4.08
N VAL A 66 6.79 -9.61 2.97
CA VAL A 66 7.28 -10.14 1.69
C VAL A 66 8.75 -10.56 1.80
N ALA A 67 9.59 -9.77 2.46
CA ALA A 67 10.99 -10.11 2.69
C ALA A 67 11.14 -11.36 3.58
N ALA A 68 10.38 -11.44 4.66
CA ALA A 68 10.34 -12.62 5.54
C ALA A 68 9.94 -13.89 4.78
N ALA A 69 8.94 -13.82 3.89
CA ALA A 69 8.52 -14.94 3.07
C ALA A 69 9.63 -15.46 2.14
N ILE A 70 10.46 -14.56 1.60
CA ILE A 70 11.51 -14.88 0.63
C ILE A 70 12.81 -15.30 1.31
N PHE A 71 13.25 -14.54 2.33
CA PHE A 71 14.58 -14.60 2.90
C PHE A 71 14.63 -15.19 4.32
N ASP A 72 13.47 -15.40 4.97
CA ASP A 72 13.38 -15.65 6.42
C ASP A 72 14.04 -14.51 7.24
N ASP A 73 13.98 -13.30 6.69
CA ASP A 73 14.54 -12.08 7.27
C ASP A 73 13.62 -10.90 6.92
N ALA A 74 12.94 -10.36 7.92
CA ALA A 74 12.05 -9.22 7.74
C ALA A 74 12.79 -7.90 7.52
N ASP A 75 14.07 -7.83 7.81
CA ASP A 75 14.88 -6.63 7.65
C ASP A 75 15.60 -6.58 6.29
N ALA A 76 15.45 -7.64 5.47
CA ALA A 76 15.93 -7.64 4.09
C ALA A 76 15.05 -6.75 3.18
N VAL A 77 14.85 -5.48 3.58
CA VAL A 77 14.07 -4.44 2.88
C VAL A 77 14.86 -3.15 2.83
N ARG A 78 14.74 -2.44 1.70
CA ARG A 78 15.18 -1.06 1.56
C ARG A 78 13.98 -0.19 1.17
N TYR A 79 13.91 1.01 1.73
CA TYR A 79 12.81 1.92 1.53
C TYR A 79 13.21 3.08 0.63
N THR A 80 12.33 3.44 -0.32
CA THR A 80 12.45 4.63 -1.16
C THR A 80 11.26 5.52 -0.88
N PRO A 81 11.44 6.64 -0.15
CA PRO A 81 10.40 7.65 -0.02
C PRO A 81 10.06 8.26 -1.39
N LEU A 82 8.77 8.37 -1.69
CA LEU A 82 8.28 8.87 -2.97
C LEU A 82 7.10 9.83 -2.74
N THR A 83 7.04 10.88 -3.53
CA THR A 83 5.85 11.75 -3.59
C THR A 83 4.70 11.06 -4.32
N SER A 84 3.50 11.64 -4.22
CA SER A 84 2.32 11.13 -4.94
C SER A 84 2.49 11.18 -6.47
N GLN A 85 3.28 12.11 -6.98
CA GLN A 85 3.56 12.23 -8.41
C GLN A 85 4.62 11.24 -8.92
N GLU A 86 5.65 10.93 -8.12
CA GLU A 86 6.80 10.10 -8.53
C GLU A 86 6.52 8.60 -8.46
N ARG A 87 5.63 8.16 -7.54
CA ARG A 87 5.46 6.76 -7.15
C ARG A 87 5.22 5.78 -8.31
N PHE A 88 4.39 6.16 -9.29
CA PHE A 88 4.07 5.26 -10.41
C PHE A 88 5.20 5.20 -11.43
N ALA A 89 5.90 6.31 -11.65
CA ALA A 89 7.07 6.35 -12.53
C ALA A 89 8.20 5.49 -11.96
N ALA A 90 8.50 5.61 -10.66
CA ALA A 90 9.50 4.80 -9.97
C ALA A 90 9.19 3.29 -10.04
N LEU A 91 7.91 2.91 -9.84
CA LEU A 91 7.48 1.52 -9.98
C LEU A 91 7.65 1.01 -11.41
N SER A 92 7.20 1.78 -12.40
CA SER A 92 7.26 1.40 -13.81
C SER A 92 8.71 1.33 -14.33
N ALA A 93 9.61 2.20 -13.83
CA ALA A 93 11.03 2.19 -14.16
C ALA A 93 11.81 1.03 -13.50
N GLY A 94 11.19 0.30 -12.55
CA GLY A 94 11.86 -0.76 -11.81
C GLY A 94 12.78 -0.28 -10.70
N GLU A 95 12.68 0.98 -10.29
CA GLU A 95 13.43 1.53 -9.16
C GLU A 95 12.97 0.93 -7.83
N ILE A 96 11.72 0.49 -7.77
CA ILE A 96 11.12 -0.23 -6.66
C ILE A 96 10.46 -1.53 -7.14
N ASP A 97 10.39 -2.53 -6.27
CA ASP A 97 9.74 -3.82 -6.55
C ASP A 97 8.26 -3.81 -6.17
N ILE A 98 7.94 -3.09 -5.09
CA ILE A 98 6.61 -2.92 -4.53
C ILE A 98 6.42 -1.45 -4.19
N LEU A 99 5.26 -0.91 -4.53
CA LEU A 99 4.79 0.37 -4.01
C LEU A 99 3.79 0.09 -2.89
N SER A 100 4.15 0.35 -1.64
CA SER A 100 3.30 0.26 -0.45
C SER A 100 3.25 1.65 0.19
N ARG A 101 2.31 2.50 -0.31
CA ARG A 101 2.29 3.93 -0.09
C ARG A 101 0.88 4.50 -0.26
N THR A 102 -0.01 4.24 0.68
CA THR A 102 -1.38 4.80 0.73
C THR A 102 -1.95 5.04 -0.67
N THR A 103 -1.93 4.00 -1.51
CA THR A 103 -2.27 4.12 -2.93
C THR A 103 -3.67 3.60 -3.18
N THR A 104 -4.59 4.50 -3.54
CA THR A 104 -5.98 4.18 -3.85
C THR A 104 -6.10 3.38 -5.12
N TRP A 105 -6.77 2.24 -5.06
CA TRP A 105 -7.11 1.43 -6.22
C TRP A 105 -8.25 2.09 -6.99
N THR A 106 -7.95 2.63 -8.16
CA THR A 106 -8.93 3.20 -9.09
C THR A 106 -8.85 2.48 -10.43
N MET A 107 -9.94 2.54 -11.21
CA MET A 107 -9.98 1.94 -12.54
C MET A 107 -8.86 2.48 -13.43
N SER A 108 -8.69 3.81 -13.50
CA SER A 108 -7.66 4.43 -14.34
C SER A 108 -6.25 4.01 -13.96
N ARG A 109 -5.93 3.95 -12.65
CA ARG A 109 -4.61 3.49 -12.19
C ARG A 109 -4.35 2.03 -12.56
N ASP A 110 -5.37 1.17 -12.40
CA ASP A 110 -5.25 -0.27 -12.67
C ASP A 110 -5.16 -0.60 -14.16
N THR A 111 -5.81 0.21 -15.03
CA THR A 111 -5.89 -0.08 -16.47
C THR A 111 -4.87 0.66 -17.32
N ASP A 112 -4.47 1.88 -16.93
CA ASP A 112 -3.75 2.79 -17.81
C ASP A 112 -2.25 2.90 -17.50
N LEU A 113 -1.83 2.49 -16.28
CA LEU A 113 -0.46 2.72 -15.81
C LEU A 113 0.47 1.50 -15.89
N GLY A 114 0.00 0.36 -16.38
CA GLY A 114 0.79 -0.87 -16.44
C GLY A 114 1.17 -1.43 -15.05
N ILE A 115 0.30 -1.22 -14.07
CA ILE A 115 0.46 -1.65 -12.69
C ILE A 115 -0.67 -2.58 -12.27
N SER A 116 -0.49 -3.33 -11.18
CA SER A 116 -1.51 -4.21 -10.62
C SER A 116 -1.60 -4.03 -9.11
N PHE A 117 -2.79 -3.79 -8.61
CA PHE A 117 -3.08 -3.86 -7.19
C PHE A 117 -3.16 -5.31 -6.72
N ILE A 118 -2.62 -5.61 -5.55
CA ILE A 118 -2.61 -6.98 -5.01
C ILE A 118 -3.78 -7.26 -4.07
N GLY A 119 -4.39 -6.23 -3.51
CA GLY A 119 -5.53 -6.27 -2.58
C GLY A 119 -5.75 -4.91 -1.94
N THR A 120 -6.82 -4.77 -1.15
CA THR A 120 -7.11 -3.57 -0.37
C THR A 120 -6.64 -3.79 1.07
N MET A 121 -5.46 -3.26 1.40
CA MET A 121 -4.88 -3.41 2.72
C MET A 121 -5.51 -2.49 3.77
N TYR A 122 -6.06 -1.34 3.32
CA TYR A 122 -6.78 -0.43 4.18
C TYR A 122 -7.97 0.18 3.43
N TYR A 123 -9.18 0.00 3.96
CA TYR A 123 -10.40 0.64 3.46
C TYR A 123 -10.56 2.00 4.13
N ASP A 124 -10.41 3.05 3.35
CA ASP A 124 -10.44 4.44 3.79
C ASP A 124 -11.47 5.26 3.00
N GLY A 125 -11.50 6.54 3.26
CA GLY A 125 -12.26 7.55 2.55
C GLY A 125 -11.67 8.92 2.83
N GLN A 126 -11.89 9.86 1.91
CA GLN A 126 -11.41 11.23 2.06
C GLN A 126 -12.27 12.01 3.06
N GLY A 127 -11.61 12.75 3.94
CA GLY A 127 -12.22 13.64 4.91
C GLY A 127 -11.64 15.05 4.87
N PHE A 128 -12.04 15.85 5.84
CA PHE A 128 -11.59 17.23 6.01
C PHE A 128 -11.14 17.46 7.45
N MET A 129 -10.02 18.14 7.64
CA MET A 129 -9.54 18.60 8.94
C MET A 129 -9.59 20.13 8.99
N VAL A 130 -10.12 20.66 10.11
CA VAL A 130 -10.28 22.08 10.38
C VAL A 130 -9.74 22.42 11.77
N ARG A 131 -9.46 23.72 12.02
CA ARG A 131 -9.20 24.19 13.38
C ARG A 131 -10.52 24.31 14.12
N LYS A 132 -10.60 23.82 15.33
CA LYS A 132 -11.81 23.97 16.18
C LYS A 132 -12.18 25.43 16.43
N ALA A 133 -11.19 26.32 16.46
CA ALA A 133 -11.40 27.75 16.63
C ALA A 133 -12.22 28.40 15.51
N ASP A 134 -12.24 27.78 14.31
CA ASP A 134 -12.99 28.30 13.16
C ASP A 134 -14.50 27.98 13.26
N GLY A 135 -14.91 27.11 14.21
CA GLY A 135 -16.30 26.80 14.49
C GLY A 135 -17.01 26.00 13.40
N ILE A 136 -16.27 25.41 12.47
CA ILE A 136 -16.80 24.58 11.38
C ILE A 136 -17.09 23.17 11.92
N ALA A 137 -18.32 22.68 11.71
CA ALA A 137 -18.76 21.39 12.21
C ALA A 137 -19.17 20.38 11.12
N SER A 138 -19.31 20.83 9.88
CA SER A 138 -19.73 20.02 8.74
C SER A 138 -19.01 20.44 7.47
N ALA A 139 -18.78 19.50 6.58
CA ALA A 139 -18.23 19.77 5.25
C ALA A 139 -19.17 20.65 4.39
N ALA A 140 -20.46 20.71 4.72
CA ALA A 140 -21.41 21.62 4.08
C ALA A 140 -21.14 23.10 4.41
N ASP A 141 -20.40 23.39 5.49
CA ASP A 141 -20.05 24.74 5.91
C ASP A 141 -18.74 25.27 5.26
N LEU A 142 -18.12 24.48 4.37
CA LEU A 142 -16.82 24.80 3.78
C LEU A 142 -16.88 25.71 2.56
N SER A 143 -18.05 26.30 2.22
CA SER A 143 -18.16 27.19 1.06
C SER A 143 -17.26 28.42 1.20
N GLY A 144 -16.43 28.66 0.18
CA GLY A 144 -15.47 29.77 0.13
C GLY A 144 -14.14 29.51 0.83
N ALA A 145 -13.97 28.34 1.46
CA ALA A 145 -12.75 28.00 2.19
C ALA A 145 -11.52 27.83 1.26
N ALA A 146 -10.36 28.22 1.78
CA ALA A 146 -9.06 27.85 1.21
C ALA A 146 -8.68 26.44 1.66
N ILE A 147 -8.50 25.49 0.73
CA ILE A 147 -8.29 24.08 1.02
C ILE A 147 -6.91 23.64 0.56
N CYS A 148 -6.09 23.19 1.51
CA CYS A 148 -4.78 22.57 1.25
C CYS A 148 -4.97 21.17 0.68
N ILE A 149 -4.35 20.87 -0.49
CA ILE A 149 -4.47 19.63 -1.24
C ILE A 149 -3.11 19.22 -1.79
N GLU A 150 -2.77 17.91 -1.74
CA GLU A 150 -1.61 17.36 -2.44
C GLU A 150 -1.97 16.99 -3.87
N SER A 151 -1.17 17.42 -4.85
CA SER A 151 -1.33 17.09 -6.27
C SER A 151 -0.96 15.65 -6.59
N GLY A 152 -1.53 15.10 -7.68
CA GLY A 152 -1.28 13.72 -8.11
C GLY A 152 -2.01 12.67 -7.25
N THR A 153 -2.99 13.10 -6.48
CA THR A 153 -3.82 12.27 -5.60
C THR A 153 -5.25 12.14 -6.14
N THR A 154 -6.00 11.15 -5.63
CA THR A 154 -7.47 11.08 -5.80
C THR A 154 -8.16 12.22 -5.07
N THR A 155 -7.55 12.70 -3.99
CA THR A 155 -8.03 13.79 -3.14
C THR A 155 -8.36 15.06 -3.92
N GLU A 156 -7.50 15.43 -4.89
CA GLU A 156 -7.70 16.61 -5.72
C GLU A 156 -8.97 16.49 -6.57
N LEU A 157 -9.19 15.33 -7.19
CA LEU A 157 -10.37 15.06 -8.02
C LEU A 157 -11.65 14.97 -7.17
N ASN A 158 -11.58 14.21 -6.07
CA ASN A 158 -12.75 14.03 -5.20
C ASN A 158 -13.20 15.35 -4.55
N ALA A 159 -12.25 16.23 -4.17
CA ALA A 159 -12.60 17.55 -3.66
C ALA A 159 -13.34 18.36 -4.73
N ALA A 160 -12.83 18.41 -5.95
CA ALA A 160 -13.50 19.11 -7.05
C ALA A 160 -14.93 18.60 -7.28
N ASP A 161 -15.09 17.28 -7.37
CA ASP A 161 -16.39 16.63 -7.56
C ASP A 161 -17.36 16.92 -6.40
N TYR A 162 -16.87 16.89 -5.15
CA TYR A 162 -17.68 17.13 -3.96
C TYR A 162 -18.21 18.58 -3.94
N PHE A 163 -17.34 19.56 -4.13
CA PHE A 163 -17.71 20.97 -4.08
C PHE A 163 -18.65 21.35 -5.26
N GLU A 164 -18.37 20.85 -6.47
CA GLU A 164 -19.25 21.05 -7.64
C GLU A 164 -20.65 20.44 -7.41
N THR A 165 -20.70 19.17 -6.96
CA THR A 165 -21.97 18.45 -6.76
C THR A 165 -22.86 19.11 -5.70
N ASN A 166 -22.24 19.69 -4.66
CA ASN A 166 -22.98 20.36 -3.57
C ASN A 166 -23.18 21.82 -3.80
N GLY A 167 -22.74 22.39 -4.94
CA GLY A 167 -22.88 23.81 -5.26
C GLY A 167 -22.11 24.71 -4.30
N LEU A 168 -20.97 24.25 -3.79
CA LEU A 168 -20.10 24.98 -2.87
C LEU A 168 -18.91 25.55 -3.66
N ASP A 169 -18.52 26.77 -3.35
CA ASP A 169 -17.27 27.35 -3.85
C ASP A 169 -16.12 26.99 -2.92
N TYR A 170 -14.90 26.82 -3.46
CA TYR A 170 -13.67 26.68 -2.67
C TYR A 170 -12.47 27.21 -3.44
N SER A 171 -11.37 27.44 -2.73
CA SER A 171 -10.10 27.88 -3.31
C SER A 171 -9.04 26.79 -3.05
N PRO A 172 -8.66 25.96 -4.05
CA PRO A 172 -7.62 24.96 -3.85
C PRO A 172 -6.25 25.61 -3.69
N VAL A 173 -5.51 25.22 -2.66
CA VAL A 173 -4.10 25.58 -2.43
C VAL A 173 -3.29 24.29 -2.58
N VAL A 174 -2.67 24.12 -3.75
CA VAL A 174 -2.08 22.85 -4.17
C VAL A 174 -0.59 22.83 -3.92
N PHE A 175 -0.11 21.71 -3.37
CA PHE A 175 1.30 21.41 -3.10
C PHE A 175 1.70 20.10 -3.76
N THR A 176 3.00 19.86 -3.93
CA THR A 176 3.52 18.61 -4.50
C THR A 176 4.04 17.64 -3.43
N ASP A 177 4.21 18.11 -2.21
CA ASP A 177 4.75 17.38 -1.08
C ASP A 177 3.80 17.45 0.12
N GLN A 178 3.59 16.33 0.80
CA GLN A 178 2.65 16.22 1.92
C GLN A 178 3.09 17.05 3.14
N ASP A 179 4.39 17.09 3.46
CA ASP A 179 4.87 17.87 4.59
C ASP A 179 4.67 19.38 4.35
N GLU A 180 4.76 19.82 3.08
CA GLU A 180 4.44 21.21 2.71
C GLU A 180 2.95 21.51 2.88
N VAL A 181 2.06 20.56 2.53
CA VAL A 181 0.60 20.67 2.76
C VAL A 181 0.31 20.86 4.24
N VAL A 182 0.84 19.94 5.07
CA VAL A 182 0.65 19.94 6.52
C VAL A 182 1.14 21.25 7.12
N LYS A 183 2.36 21.66 6.78
CA LYS A 183 2.93 22.90 7.27
C LYS A 183 2.12 24.14 6.84
N ALA A 184 1.63 24.18 5.60
CA ALA A 184 0.83 25.29 5.12
C ALA A 184 -0.50 25.41 5.89
N PHE A 185 -1.11 24.28 6.24
CA PHE A 185 -2.31 24.23 7.07
C PHE A 185 -2.03 24.67 8.51
N GLU A 186 -0.94 24.20 9.15
CA GLU A 186 -0.54 24.68 10.50
C GLU A 186 -0.25 26.17 10.52
N ASP A 187 0.45 26.69 9.51
CA ASP A 187 0.79 28.12 9.37
C ASP A 187 -0.45 29.01 9.03
N GLY A 188 -1.64 28.42 8.84
CA GLY A 188 -2.87 29.14 8.54
C GLY A 188 -2.99 29.67 7.12
N ARG A 189 -2.23 29.12 6.16
CA ARG A 189 -2.35 29.46 4.74
C ARG A 189 -3.61 28.91 4.09
N CYS A 190 -4.16 27.83 4.68
CA CYS A 190 -5.42 27.22 4.31
C CYS A 190 -6.32 27.13 5.53
N ASP A 191 -7.63 27.17 5.29
CA ASP A 191 -8.66 27.01 6.32
C ASP A 191 -8.87 25.52 6.62
N VAL A 192 -8.71 24.68 5.61
CA VAL A 192 -9.01 23.24 5.63
C VAL A 192 -7.84 22.46 5.05
N TYR A 193 -7.56 21.29 5.64
CA TYR A 193 -6.72 20.26 5.03
C TYR A 193 -7.57 19.04 4.67
N THR A 194 -7.41 18.53 3.44
CA THR A 194 -8.14 17.36 2.97
C THR A 194 -7.20 16.29 2.43
N THR A 195 -7.41 15.06 2.87
CA THR A 195 -6.78 13.83 2.40
C THR A 195 -7.58 12.63 2.95
N ASP A 196 -7.05 11.42 2.84
CA ASP A 196 -7.61 10.22 3.48
C ASP A 196 -7.82 10.45 4.98
N ALA A 197 -8.95 10.01 5.53
CA ALA A 197 -9.29 10.25 6.93
C ALA A 197 -8.28 9.64 7.90
N SER A 198 -7.72 8.48 7.55
CA SER A 198 -6.65 7.87 8.33
C SER A 198 -5.37 8.70 8.32
N ALA A 199 -5.01 9.27 7.16
CA ALA A 199 -3.87 10.17 7.05
C ALA A 199 -4.11 11.48 7.82
N LEU A 200 -5.34 12.04 7.82
CA LEU A 200 -5.68 13.19 8.66
C LEU A 200 -5.46 12.89 10.15
N ALA A 201 -5.86 11.70 10.61
CA ALA A 201 -5.64 11.28 11.99
C ALA A 201 -4.15 11.11 12.31
N ALA A 202 -3.41 10.52 11.39
CA ALA A 202 -1.95 10.33 11.50
C ALA A 202 -1.22 11.69 11.57
N GLU A 203 -1.52 12.62 10.67
CA GLU A 203 -0.91 13.94 10.64
C GLU A 203 -1.27 14.77 11.89
N ARG A 204 -2.54 14.74 12.30
CA ARG A 204 -2.98 15.38 13.54
C ARG A 204 -2.18 14.92 14.75
N SER A 205 -1.79 13.64 14.81
CA SER A 205 -1.01 13.10 15.92
C SER A 205 0.40 13.71 16.07
N LYS A 206 0.92 14.33 15.00
CA LYS A 206 2.22 15.04 15.00
C LYS A 206 2.13 16.49 15.49
N PHE A 207 0.95 17.09 15.50
CA PHE A 207 0.77 18.48 15.86
C PHE A 207 1.08 18.73 17.34
N SER A 208 1.58 19.92 17.65
CA SER A 208 1.92 20.31 19.02
C SER A 208 0.70 20.26 19.96
N ASN A 209 -0.50 20.57 19.44
CA ASN A 209 -1.77 20.51 20.14
C ASN A 209 -2.81 19.81 19.25
N PRO A 210 -2.82 18.48 19.18
CA PRO A 210 -3.77 17.72 18.33
C PRO A 210 -5.23 18.05 18.61
N ASP A 211 -5.53 18.41 19.87
CA ASP A 211 -6.89 18.72 20.33
C ASP A 211 -7.43 20.06 19.78
N ASP A 212 -6.60 20.92 19.20
CA ASP A 212 -7.04 22.14 18.54
C ASP A 212 -7.64 21.90 17.15
N TYR A 213 -7.53 20.68 16.63
CA TYR A 213 -8.01 20.30 15.30
C TYR A 213 -9.12 19.26 15.36
N ALA A 214 -10.05 19.36 14.45
CA ALA A 214 -11.15 18.40 14.29
C ALA A 214 -11.13 17.81 12.87
N ILE A 215 -11.32 16.50 12.77
CA ILE A 215 -11.66 15.85 11.52
C ILE A 215 -13.19 15.85 11.44
N LEU A 216 -13.73 16.39 10.35
CA LEU A 216 -15.18 16.47 10.13
C LEU A 216 -15.77 15.07 9.92
N PRO A 217 -17.04 14.85 10.26
CA PRO A 217 -17.64 13.52 10.22
C PRO A 217 -17.94 13.00 8.81
N GLU A 218 -17.97 13.88 7.81
CA GLU A 218 -18.28 13.48 6.44
C GLU A 218 -17.08 12.81 5.76
N ILE A 219 -17.35 11.66 5.15
CA ILE A 219 -16.46 10.96 4.25
C ILE A 219 -17.01 11.11 2.83
N ILE A 220 -16.24 11.71 1.96
CA ILE A 220 -16.69 12.14 0.62
C ILE A 220 -16.32 11.19 -0.51
N SER A 221 -15.49 10.17 -0.25
CA SER A 221 -15.07 9.21 -1.26
C SER A 221 -14.87 7.80 -0.69
N LYS A 222 -14.54 6.86 -1.57
CA LYS A 222 -14.02 5.53 -1.22
C LYS A 222 -12.56 5.49 -1.62
N GLU A 223 -11.69 5.21 -0.65
CA GLU A 223 -10.25 5.10 -0.85
C GLU A 223 -9.78 3.70 -0.44
N PRO A 224 -9.93 2.68 -1.34
CA PRO A 224 -9.38 1.36 -1.09
C PRO A 224 -7.86 1.39 -1.32
N LEU A 225 -7.11 1.51 -0.23
CA LEU A 225 -5.65 1.62 -0.27
C LEU A 225 -5.00 0.24 -0.33
N GLY A 226 -4.06 0.06 -1.23
CA GLY A 226 -3.37 -1.23 -1.35
C GLY A 226 -2.00 -1.15 -1.99
N PRO A 227 -1.15 -2.17 -1.74
CA PRO A 227 0.12 -2.30 -2.40
C PRO A 227 -0.02 -2.57 -3.88
N VAL A 228 0.96 -2.08 -4.65
CA VAL A 228 0.97 -2.10 -6.11
C VAL A 228 2.29 -2.65 -6.62
N ILE A 229 2.22 -3.42 -7.69
CA ILE A 229 3.37 -3.98 -8.42
C ILE A 229 3.27 -3.66 -9.91
N ARG A 230 4.34 -3.89 -10.67
CA ARG A 230 4.30 -3.85 -12.14
C ARG A 230 3.41 -4.98 -12.68
N GLN A 231 2.68 -4.71 -13.76
CA GLN A 231 1.95 -5.75 -14.50
C GLN A 231 2.91 -6.71 -15.22
N GLY A 232 2.40 -7.92 -15.51
CA GLY A 232 3.08 -8.89 -16.37
C GLY A 232 4.02 -9.85 -15.64
N ASP A 233 4.18 -9.73 -14.32
CA ASP A 233 4.89 -10.68 -13.47
C ASP A 233 3.92 -11.41 -12.55
N GLU A 234 3.33 -12.50 -13.06
CA GLU A 234 2.32 -13.26 -12.32
C GLU A 234 2.90 -14.00 -11.11
N GLN A 235 4.19 -14.35 -11.12
CA GLN A 235 4.84 -14.96 -9.98
C GLN A 235 4.99 -13.94 -8.85
N TRP A 236 5.49 -12.74 -9.15
CA TRP A 236 5.63 -11.66 -8.16
C TRP A 236 4.27 -11.23 -7.61
N ARG A 237 3.26 -11.15 -8.48
CA ARG A 237 1.87 -10.90 -8.10
C ARG A 237 1.34 -11.96 -7.15
N SER A 238 1.62 -13.24 -7.40
CA SER A 238 1.21 -14.33 -6.53
C SER A 238 1.90 -14.24 -5.17
N ILE A 239 3.21 -14.01 -5.12
CA ILE A 239 3.96 -13.85 -3.88
C ILE A 239 3.38 -12.71 -3.03
N THR A 240 3.27 -11.51 -3.60
CA THR A 240 2.81 -10.33 -2.86
C THR A 240 1.35 -10.45 -2.41
N ARG A 241 0.48 -10.99 -3.27
CA ARG A 241 -0.94 -11.21 -2.94
C ARG A 241 -1.13 -12.26 -1.86
N TRP A 242 -0.44 -13.40 -1.96
CA TRP A 242 -0.56 -14.45 -0.96
C TRP A 242 0.11 -14.08 0.37
N THR A 243 1.14 -13.24 0.36
CA THR A 243 1.67 -12.61 1.59
C THR A 243 0.57 -11.82 2.32
N TYR A 244 -0.19 -10.99 1.60
CA TYR A 244 -1.32 -10.27 2.18
C TYR A 244 -2.41 -11.21 2.72
N PHE A 245 -2.79 -12.22 1.96
CA PHE A 245 -3.80 -13.19 2.42
C PHE A 245 -3.31 -14.03 3.59
N ALA A 246 -2.03 -14.35 3.67
CA ALA A 246 -1.47 -15.06 4.81
C ALA A 246 -1.55 -14.26 6.11
N LEU A 247 -1.33 -12.94 6.06
CA LEU A 247 -1.50 -12.05 7.21
C LEU A 247 -2.96 -12.05 7.72
N LEU A 248 -3.93 -12.00 6.80
CA LEU A 248 -5.36 -12.05 7.14
C LEU A 248 -5.80 -13.44 7.63
N GLU A 249 -5.38 -14.52 6.95
CA GLU A 249 -5.71 -15.89 7.36
C GLU A 249 -5.13 -16.20 8.75
N ALA A 250 -3.91 -15.74 9.05
CA ALA A 250 -3.32 -15.89 10.36
C ALA A 250 -4.16 -15.20 11.45
N GLU A 251 -4.65 -14.00 11.20
CA GLU A 251 -5.57 -13.32 12.12
C GLU A 251 -6.87 -14.10 12.28
N GLU A 252 -7.46 -14.57 11.19
CA GLU A 252 -8.73 -15.30 11.21
C GLU A 252 -8.64 -16.60 11.99
N GLN A 253 -7.49 -17.29 11.92
CA GLN A 253 -7.20 -18.53 12.64
C GLN A 253 -6.63 -18.30 14.06
N GLY A 254 -6.42 -17.06 14.49
CA GLY A 254 -5.82 -16.72 15.78
C GLY A 254 -4.35 -17.10 15.89
N VAL A 255 -3.64 -17.20 14.75
CA VAL A 255 -2.19 -17.41 14.73
C VAL A 255 -1.50 -16.06 14.85
N THR A 256 -0.68 -15.89 15.88
CA THR A 256 0.00 -14.64 16.24
C THR A 256 1.51 -14.83 16.24
N GLN A 257 2.25 -13.72 16.27
CA GLN A 257 3.70 -13.77 16.43
C GLN A 257 4.12 -14.54 17.70
N ALA A 258 3.34 -14.38 18.77
CA ALA A 258 3.64 -15.01 20.05
C ALA A 258 3.39 -16.52 20.08
N ASN A 259 2.40 -17.04 19.31
CA ASN A 259 2.00 -18.43 19.38
C ASN A 259 2.35 -19.26 18.14
N VAL A 260 2.90 -18.67 17.09
CA VAL A 260 3.12 -19.35 15.79
C VAL A 260 3.96 -20.64 15.92
N ASP A 261 4.95 -20.65 16.81
CA ASP A 261 5.79 -21.84 17.05
C ASP A 261 4.98 -22.99 17.66
N GLU A 262 4.07 -22.70 18.59
CA GLU A 262 3.16 -23.68 19.19
C GLU A 262 2.15 -24.20 18.15
N MET A 263 1.67 -23.31 17.27
CA MET A 263 0.68 -23.60 16.25
C MET A 263 1.18 -24.56 15.16
N LEU A 264 2.48 -24.80 15.02
CA LEU A 264 3.04 -25.88 14.20
C LEU A 264 2.54 -27.28 14.65
N GLY A 265 2.19 -27.43 15.92
CA GLY A 265 1.60 -28.66 16.49
C GLY A 265 0.08 -28.72 16.42
N SER A 266 -0.60 -27.75 15.80
CA SER A 266 -2.05 -27.68 15.74
C SER A 266 -2.67 -28.84 14.97
N ASP A 267 -3.84 -29.34 15.45
CA ASP A 267 -4.64 -30.33 14.72
C ASP A 267 -5.54 -29.71 13.65
N ASN A 268 -5.67 -28.36 13.65
CA ASN A 268 -6.50 -27.65 12.65
C ASN A 268 -5.86 -27.73 11.26
N PRO A 269 -6.51 -28.34 10.26
CA PRO A 269 -5.94 -28.49 8.93
C PRO A 269 -5.74 -27.17 8.18
N VAL A 270 -6.46 -26.11 8.52
CA VAL A 270 -6.26 -24.77 7.95
C VAL A 270 -4.93 -24.20 8.43
N ILE A 271 -4.67 -24.28 9.74
CA ILE A 271 -3.41 -23.82 10.34
C ILE A 271 -2.23 -24.65 9.81
N LYS A 272 -2.38 -25.97 9.69
CA LYS A 272 -1.32 -26.84 9.12
C LYS A 272 -0.93 -26.40 7.70
N ARG A 273 -1.92 -26.09 6.85
CA ARG A 273 -1.65 -25.61 5.49
C ARG A 273 -1.04 -24.19 5.49
N LEU A 274 -1.58 -23.30 6.30
CA LEU A 274 -1.04 -21.94 6.43
C LEU A 274 0.44 -21.96 6.82
N LEU A 275 0.80 -22.78 7.82
CA LEU A 275 2.16 -22.82 8.35
C LEU A 275 3.11 -23.77 7.58
N GLY A 276 2.64 -24.41 6.50
CA GLY A 276 3.46 -25.31 5.68
C GLY A 276 3.75 -26.65 6.33
N VAL A 277 3.03 -27.04 7.37
CA VAL A 277 3.12 -28.37 8.02
C VAL A 277 2.48 -29.45 7.14
N GLU A 278 1.44 -29.08 6.40
CA GLU A 278 0.72 -29.95 5.46
C GLU A 278 0.55 -29.25 4.11
N GLY A 279 0.97 -29.94 3.04
CA GLY A 279 0.99 -29.39 1.69
C GLY A 279 2.20 -28.49 1.43
N ASP A 280 2.42 -28.20 0.14
CA ASP A 280 3.46 -27.29 -0.32
C ASP A 280 2.85 -26.22 -1.23
N PHE A 281 2.43 -25.12 -0.65
CA PHE A 281 1.82 -23.99 -1.36
C PHE A 281 2.85 -22.90 -1.71
N GLY A 282 4.06 -23.00 -1.21
CA GLY A 282 5.15 -22.07 -1.47
C GLY A 282 5.89 -22.38 -2.78
N THR A 283 6.28 -23.62 -3.02
CA THR A 283 7.07 -24.02 -4.19
C THR A 283 6.44 -23.58 -5.53
N PRO A 284 5.11 -23.67 -5.76
CA PRO A 284 4.51 -23.22 -7.01
C PRO A 284 4.68 -21.73 -7.30
N ILE A 285 4.91 -20.91 -6.28
CA ILE A 285 5.16 -19.47 -6.41
C ILE A 285 6.64 -19.09 -6.20
N GLY A 286 7.53 -20.07 -6.05
CA GLY A 286 8.97 -19.89 -5.91
C GLY A 286 9.47 -19.60 -4.50
N LEU A 287 8.65 -19.90 -3.47
CA LEU A 287 8.96 -19.81 -2.05
C LEU A 287 9.14 -21.21 -1.43
N THR A 288 9.54 -21.27 -0.18
CA THR A 288 9.59 -22.50 0.62
C THR A 288 8.20 -22.86 1.17
N ALA A 289 7.98 -24.10 1.60
CA ALA A 289 6.68 -24.53 2.15
C ALA A 289 6.26 -23.72 3.39
N ASP A 290 7.22 -23.27 4.19
CA ASP A 290 7.06 -22.53 5.45
C ASP A 290 6.98 -21.00 5.29
N TRP A 291 6.79 -20.51 4.07
CA TRP A 291 6.80 -19.07 3.77
C TRP A 291 5.84 -18.24 4.64
N ALA A 292 4.63 -18.73 4.90
CA ALA A 292 3.65 -18.01 5.71
C ALA A 292 3.95 -18.11 7.22
N TYR A 293 4.53 -19.23 7.67
CA TYR A 293 5.09 -19.31 9.03
C TYR A 293 6.14 -18.22 9.27
N ARG A 294 7.07 -18.02 8.33
CA ARG A 294 8.10 -16.98 8.41
C ARG A 294 7.48 -15.58 8.50
N ILE A 295 6.44 -15.30 7.72
CA ILE A 295 5.71 -14.03 7.81
C ILE A 295 5.21 -13.80 9.23
N VAL A 296 4.44 -14.75 9.78
CA VAL A 296 3.84 -14.59 11.11
C VAL A 296 4.91 -14.56 12.20
N LYS A 297 5.98 -15.33 12.06
CA LYS A 297 7.11 -15.37 13.00
C LYS A 297 7.78 -14.00 13.14
N HIS A 298 7.99 -13.30 12.03
CA HIS A 298 8.71 -12.02 12.02
C HIS A 298 7.80 -10.81 12.23
N ILE A 299 6.58 -10.84 11.69
CA ILE A 299 5.69 -9.66 11.64
C ILE A 299 4.47 -9.81 12.54
N GLY A 300 3.99 -11.04 12.72
CA GLY A 300 2.66 -11.30 13.26
C GLY A 300 1.61 -11.37 12.16
N ASN A 301 0.35 -11.27 12.55
CA ASN A 301 -0.79 -11.23 11.63
C ASN A 301 -1.22 -9.80 11.31
N TYR A 302 -2.23 -9.62 10.45
CA TYR A 302 -2.73 -8.30 10.05
C TYR A 302 -3.28 -7.50 11.23
N GLY A 303 -4.02 -8.13 12.15
CA GLY A 303 -4.56 -7.48 13.34
C GLY A 303 -3.46 -6.96 14.27
N GLU A 304 -2.40 -7.76 14.50
CA GLU A 304 -1.26 -7.34 15.30
C GLU A 304 -0.53 -6.14 14.67
N SER A 305 -0.37 -6.13 13.34
CA SER A 305 0.23 -5.00 12.63
C SER A 305 -0.66 -3.75 12.69
N TYR A 306 -1.98 -3.91 12.50
CA TYR A 306 -2.94 -2.82 12.63
C TYR A 306 -2.90 -2.19 14.02
N ASP A 307 -3.04 -3.02 15.07
CA ASP A 307 -3.08 -2.55 16.45
C ASP A 307 -1.79 -1.86 16.89
N ARG A 308 -0.65 -2.36 16.42
CA ARG A 308 0.68 -1.81 16.71
C ARG A 308 0.90 -0.43 16.09
N HIS A 309 0.36 -0.18 14.90
CA HIS A 309 0.70 1.00 14.13
C HIS A 309 -0.39 2.08 14.10
N VAL A 310 -1.64 1.70 13.96
CA VAL A 310 -2.75 2.65 13.79
C VAL A 310 -3.92 2.44 14.76
N GLY A 311 -3.93 1.32 15.49
CA GLY A 311 -5.02 0.90 16.34
C GLY A 311 -5.36 1.84 17.49
N PRO A 312 -6.46 1.56 18.25
CA PRO A 312 -6.98 2.46 19.27
C PRO A 312 -6.02 2.81 20.40
N ALA A 313 -5.03 1.95 20.65
CA ALA A 313 -4.02 2.19 21.70
C ALA A 313 -2.84 3.08 21.22
N THR A 314 -2.78 3.44 19.95
CA THR A 314 -1.76 4.31 19.39
C THR A 314 -2.18 5.79 19.47
N PRO A 315 -1.26 6.74 19.30
CA PRO A 315 -1.61 8.17 19.20
C PRO A 315 -2.57 8.50 18.04
N ILE A 316 -2.65 7.64 17.01
CA ILE A 316 -3.53 7.81 15.85
C ILE A 316 -4.95 7.40 16.21
N GLY A 317 -5.12 6.31 16.98
CA GLY A 317 -6.37 5.93 17.62
C GLY A 317 -7.47 5.46 16.68
N LEU A 318 -7.16 4.73 15.61
CA LEU A 318 -8.15 4.28 14.62
C LEU A 318 -8.81 2.97 15.03
N GLU A 319 -10.14 2.96 15.02
CA GLU A 319 -10.92 1.73 15.14
C GLU A 319 -10.84 0.90 13.85
N ARG A 320 -10.96 -0.42 13.97
CA ARG A 320 -10.91 -1.32 12.81
C ARG A 320 -11.97 -1.01 11.77
N GLY A 321 -13.22 -0.80 12.16
CA GLY A 321 -14.32 -0.49 11.25
C GLY A 321 -14.37 -1.43 10.03
N LEU A 322 -14.33 -0.87 8.82
CA LEU A 322 -14.27 -1.65 7.56
C LEU A 322 -12.99 -2.50 7.44
N ASN A 323 -11.95 -2.19 8.22
CA ASN A 323 -10.69 -2.91 8.24
C ASN A 323 -10.69 -4.14 9.19
N ALA A 324 -11.81 -4.43 9.85
CA ALA A 324 -12.01 -5.68 10.57
C ALA A 324 -12.18 -6.86 9.60
N LEU A 325 -11.97 -8.08 10.09
CA LEU A 325 -12.25 -9.28 9.30
C LEU A 325 -13.74 -9.37 8.96
N TRP A 326 -14.07 -10.03 7.86
CA TRP A 326 -15.43 -10.24 7.39
C TRP A 326 -16.36 -10.86 8.45
N LYS A 327 -15.83 -11.79 9.26
CA LYS A 327 -16.58 -12.43 10.35
C LYS A 327 -16.91 -11.48 11.50
N ASP A 328 -16.18 -10.38 11.62
CA ASP A 328 -16.32 -9.35 12.64
C ASP A 328 -17.00 -8.07 12.09
N GLY A 329 -17.61 -8.18 10.89
CA GLY A 329 -18.38 -7.11 10.26
C GLY A 329 -17.59 -6.16 9.36
N GLY A 330 -16.29 -6.42 9.11
CA GLY A 330 -15.45 -5.66 8.19
C GLY A 330 -15.42 -6.22 6.78
N LEU A 331 -14.48 -5.76 5.98
CA LEU A 331 -14.29 -6.13 4.57
C LEU A 331 -13.00 -6.94 4.33
N GLN A 332 -12.18 -7.16 5.35
CA GLN A 332 -10.97 -7.96 5.21
C GLN A 332 -11.32 -9.44 5.07
N TYR A 333 -10.99 -10.02 3.91
CA TYR A 333 -11.36 -11.38 3.52
C TYR A 333 -10.20 -12.07 2.82
N ALA A 334 -9.62 -13.08 3.45
CA ALA A 334 -8.55 -13.88 2.86
C ALA A 334 -9.10 -14.94 1.90
N MET A 335 -8.36 -15.21 0.82
CA MET A 335 -8.62 -16.38 -0.01
C MET A 335 -8.05 -17.63 0.66
N PRO A 336 -8.76 -18.77 0.68
CA PRO A 336 -8.33 -19.96 1.41
C PRO A 336 -7.08 -20.59 0.77
N ILE A 337 -6.11 -20.98 1.61
CA ILE A 337 -4.91 -21.73 1.22
C ILE A 337 -5.27 -23.20 1.10
N ARG A 338 -5.49 -23.68 -0.14
CA ARG A 338 -5.90 -25.05 -0.45
C ARG A 338 -5.28 -25.59 -1.74
#